data_463c81e75fb337e4a2f428aceff51ffb
#
_entry.id   463c81e75fb337e4a2f428aceff51ffb
#
_cell.length_a   1.000
_cell.length_b   1.000
_cell.length_c   1.000
_cell.angle_alpha   90.00
_cell.angle_beta   90.00
_cell.angle_gamma   90.00
#
_symmetry.space_group_name_H-M   'P 1'
#
loop_
_entity.id
_entity.type
_entity.pdbx_description
1 polymer ?
#
loop_
_entity_poly.entity_id
_entity_poly.type
_entity_poly.pdbx_seq_one_letter_code
_entity_poly.pdbx_strand_id
1 'polypeptide(L)'
;MLLFCIPDFNEALKLMSSALDHCSFVAIDGEFTGLHSGSSPGVFDTPAERYQHLKENCCDFLLIQLGVCIFKYEKQKKGYGYVAYPFNFYVFPRPSMRAAPDQRFLCQSSSIDFLVSHGFDFNKLFYKGIGYLTAVDNMRVKEMVQQRHAQYEGNASLLSDCSPNFNSPSTAKRPVDVPEEHKPFIDDVCKRVGEFTAGTDEELKLEPCTGYQRKLVYQTIKSRHPSGLHLDTHTTEDKKERFIVVRRVTEEEKKKLAQDKLQAELDDVDEASGICRVMKMIAESGKVVVGHNMMLDVIHMMHQFTGPLPDTLVEFKSMVGCVFSRLLDTKVMANTQPFKELFPITGLTDLMCKCDEEPFRRPHIVIPPTNFTDYTVNQKFHEAAYDAYITGVCFATMANYLGSFLTPPKPRVSPTSNLIEPFLNK
;
A
#
# COMPACT_ATOMS: atom_id res chain seq x y z
N MET A 1 -1.46 -15.94 -14.56
CA MET A 1 -0.56 -14.95 -13.94
C MET A 1 -1.39 -13.98 -13.15
N LEU A 2 -1.47 -14.16 -11.85
CA LEU A 2 -2.10 -13.18 -10.96
C LEU A 2 -1.06 -12.11 -10.62
N LEU A 3 -0.91 -11.17 -11.53
CA LEU A 3 -0.36 -9.85 -11.24
C LEU A 3 -1.46 -9.10 -10.50
N PHE A 4 -1.34 -8.97 -9.20
CA PHE A 4 -2.36 -8.32 -8.39
C PHE A 4 -2.53 -6.86 -8.80
N CYS A 5 -3.76 -6.52 -9.13
CA CYS A 5 -4.21 -5.20 -9.53
C CYS A 5 -5.30 -4.76 -8.55
N ILE A 6 -5.66 -3.49 -8.57
CA ILE A 6 -6.67 -2.93 -7.65
C ILE A 6 -7.90 -3.83 -7.42
N PRO A 7 -8.52 -4.49 -8.43
CA PRO A 7 -9.68 -5.35 -8.18
C PRO A 7 -9.38 -6.58 -7.31
N ASP A 8 -8.12 -7.07 -7.38
CA ASP A 8 -7.72 -8.32 -6.73
C ASP A 8 -6.84 -8.09 -5.48
N PHE A 9 -6.59 -6.82 -5.13
CA PHE A 9 -5.64 -6.48 -4.07
C PHE A 9 -6.09 -6.96 -2.70
N ASN A 10 -7.37 -6.82 -2.36
CA ASN A 10 -7.90 -7.30 -1.08
C ASN A 10 -7.85 -8.85 -0.98
N GLU A 11 -8.01 -9.56 -2.10
CA GLU A 11 -7.81 -11.02 -2.13
C GLU A 11 -6.33 -11.38 -1.94
N ALA A 12 -5.44 -10.63 -2.60
CA ALA A 12 -4.00 -10.80 -2.40
C ALA A 12 -3.58 -10.60 -0.94
N LEU A 13 -4.12 -9.59 -0.26
CA LEU A 13 -3.84 -9.36 1.16
C LEU A 13 -4.33 -10.51 2.05
N LYS A 14 -5.49 -11.11 1.75
CA LYS A 14 -5.98 -12.29 2.48
C LYS A 14 -5.06 -13.50 2.29
N LEU A 15 -4.65 -13.76 1.05
CA LEU A 15 -3.71 -14.83 0.73
C LEU A 15 -2.35 -14.59 1.39
N MET A 16 -1.87 -13.35 1.37
CA MET A 16 -0.62 -12.95 1.99
C MET A 16 -0.68 -13.12 3.52
N SER A 17 -1.77 -12.71 4.17
CA SER A 17 -1.99 -12.92 5.61
C SER A 17 -1.87 -14.40 5.97
N SER A 18 -2.58 -15.27 5.24
CA SER A 18 -2.53 -16.72 5.45
C SER A 18 -1.13 -17.31 5.19
N ALA A 19 -0.39 -16.79 4.22
CA ALA A 19 0.97 -17.22 3.92
C ALA A 19 1.98 -16.75 4.99
N LEU A 20 1.81 -15.55 5.54
CA LEU A 20 2.65 -15.00 6.61
C LEU A 20 2.47 -15.75 7.92
N ASP A 21 1.27 -16.30 8.17
CA ASP A 21 1.05 -17.18 9.31
C ASP A 21 1.98 -18.37 9.23
N HIS A 22 2.88 -18.50 10.23
CA HIS A 22 3.87 -19.59 10.30
C HIS A 22 4.91 -19.61 9.15
N CYS A 23 5.10 -18.52 8.40
CA CYS A 23 6.17 -18.45 7.41
C CYS A 23 7.55 -18.53 8.09
N SER A 24 8.56 -18.96 7.33
CA SER A 24 9.95 -19.02 7.78
C SER A 24 10.65 -17.68 7.63
N PHE A 25 10.50 -17.06 6.47
CA PHE A 25 11.06 -15.75 6.10
C PHE A 25 10.31 -15.18 4.91
N VAL A 26 10.57 -13.92 4.63
CA VAL A 26 10.02 -13.18 3.48
C VAL A 26 11.18 -12.69 2.63
N ALA A 27 11.15 -12.89 1.32
CA ALA A 27 12.10 -12.26 0.40
C ALA A 27 11.41 -11.11 -0.35
N ILE A 28 12.16 -10.04 -0.63
CA ILE A 28 11.68 -8.84 -1.31
C ILE A 28 12.63 -8.40 -2.41
N ASP A 29 12.08 -7.74 -3.42
CA ASP A 29 12.80 -7.09 -4.50
C ASP A 29 11.95 -5.98 -5.11
N GLY A 30 12.55 -5.00 -5.78
CA GLY A 30 11.84 -3.86 -6.37
C GLY A 30 12.33 -3.42 -7.73
N GLU A 31 11.39 -2.88 -8.56
CA GLU A 31 11.72 -2.22 -9.83
C GLU A 31 11.43 -0.72 -9.72
N PHE A 32 12.29 0.10 -10.35
CA PHE A 32 12.32 1.55 -10.14
C PHE A 32 12.20 2.33 -11.45
N THR A 33 11.68 3.55 -11.38
CA THR A 33 11.68 4.49 -12.52
C THR A 33 13.06 5.03 -12.87
N GLY A 34 14.03 4.84 -11.99
CA GLY A 34 15.42 5.23 -12.14
C GLY A 34 16.23 4.85 -10.90
N LEU A 35 17.54 4.84 -11.03
CA LEU A 35 18.42 4.39 -9.95
C LEU A 35 19.17 5.55 -9.27
N HIS A 36 19.54 6.59 -10.02
CA HIS A 36 20.23 7.77 -9.50
C HIS A 36 20.15 8.94 -10.48
N SER A 37 20.07 10.16 -9.96
CA SER A 37 19.99 11.41 -10.74
C SER A 37 21.36 12.11 -10.93
N GLY A 38 22.43 11.58 -10.37
CA GLY A 38 23.78 12.18 -10.40
C GLY A 38 24.90 11.16 -10.58
N SER A 39 26.06 11.45 -10.03
CA SER A 39 27.17 10.50 -10.00
C SER A 39 26.82 9.29 -9.12
N SER A 40 27.27 8.12 -9.50
CA SER A 40 27.19 6.93 -8.65
C SER A 40 28.05 7.07 -7.40
N PRO A 41 27.66 6.43 -6.27
CA PRO A 41 28.51 6.39 -5.09
C PRO A 41 29.93 5.96 -5.40
N GLY A 42 30.91 6.61 -4.82
CA GLY A 42 32.32 6.33 -5.03
C GLY A 42 32.73 4.98 -4.42
N VAL A 43 33.79 4.38 -4.99
CA VAL A 43 34.31 3.11 -4.48
C VAL A 43 34.88 3.25 -3.06
N PHE A 44 35.35 4.44 -2.71
CA PHE A 44 35.94 4.75 -1.40
C PHE A 44 34.99 5.40 -0.42
N ASP A 45 33.71 5.59 -0.80
CA ASP A 45 32.72 6.21 0.09
C ASP A 45 32.52 5.34 1.34
N THR A 46 32.52 6.00 2.48
CA THR A 46 32.08 5.39 3.74
C THR A 46 30.58 5.02 3.66
N PRO A 47 30.08 4.11 4.48
CA PRO A 47 28.65 3.79 4.51
C PRO A 47 27.77 5.02 4.75
N ALA A 48 28.23 6.00 5.52
CA ALA A 48 27.48 7.23 5.78
C ALA A 48 27.43 8.14 4.54
N GLU A 49 28.56 8.34 3.85
CA GLU A 49 28.61 9.11 2.60
C GLU A 49 27.79 8.43 1.51
N ARG A 50 27.87 7.09 1.41
CA ARG A 50 27.04 6.32 0.47
C ARG A 50 25.55 6.49 0.75
N TYR A 51 25.13 6.51 2.02
CA TYR A 51 23.74 6.76 2.40
C TYR A 51 23.29 8.16 1.96
N GLN A 52 24.08 9.20 2.26
CA GLN A 52 23.77 10.57 1.85
C GLN A 52 23.62 10.67 0.33
N HIS A 53 24.56 10.08 -0.40
CA HIS A 53 24.54 10.08 -1.84
C HIS A 53 23.28 9.41 -2.42
N LEU A 54 22.89 8.26 -1.87
CA LEU A 54 21.66 7.57 -2.27
C LEU A 54 20.42 8.38 -1.89
N LYS A 55 20.38 8.95 -0.67
CA LYS A 55 19.27 9.79 -0.23
C LYS A 55 19.04 10.98 -1.16
N GLU A 56 20.09 11.68 -1.56
CA GLU A 56 20.02 12.88 -2.41
C GLU A 56 19.66 12.54 -3.87
N ASN A 57 20.04 11.38 -4.37
CA ASN A 57 19.96 11.06 -5.79
C ASN A 57 18.86 10.06 -6.16
N CYS A 58 18.25 9.38 -5.19
CA CYS A 58 17.27 8.32 -5.46
C CYS A 58 15.83 8.69 -5.10
N CYS A 59 15.63 9.61 -4.16
CA CYS A 59 14.29 9.90 -3.60
C CYS A 59 13.30 10.52 -4.59
N ASP A 60 13.78 11.07 -5.71
CA ASP A 60 12.92 11.61 -6.76
C ASP A 60 12.37 10.51 -7.71
N PHE A 61 12.94 9.31 -7.68
CA PHE A 61 12.45 8.16 -8.42
C PHE A 61 11.45 7.36 -7.61
N LEU A 62 10.66 6.53 -8.29
CA LEU A 62 9.66 5.67 -7.65
C LEU A 62 10.04 4.20 -7.73
N LEU A 63 9.75 3.47 -6.67
CA LEU A 63 9.52 2.04 -6.71
C LEU A 63 8.16 1.81 -7.36
N ILE A 64 8.13 1.16 -8.51
CA ILE A 64 6.94 0.95 -9.34
C ILE A 64 6.49 -0.50 -9.42
N GLN A 65 7.33 -1.43 -8.98
CA GLN A 65 6.94 -2.81 -8.78
C GLN A 65 7.60 -3.32 -7.49
N LEU A 66 6.80 -3.97 -6.64
CA LEU A 66 7.26 -4.62 -5.41
C LEU A 66 7.01 -6.11 -5.52
N GLY A 67 8.08 -6.88 -5.50
CA GLY A 67 8.05 -8.33 -5.39
C GLY A 67 8.15 -8.76 -3.92
N VAL A 68 7.25 -9.64 -3.51
CA VAL A 68 7.28 -10.24 -2.17
C VAL A 68 7.11 -11.76 -2.33
N CYS A 69 8.08 -12.52 -1.86
CA CYS A 69 7.98 -13.97 -1.87
C CYS A 69 8.04 -14.52 -0.45
N ILE A 70 6.98 -15.16 0.00
CA ILE A 70 6.86 -15.70 1.35
C ILE A 70 7.24 -17.17 1.32
N PHE A 71 8.19 -17.57 2.17
CA PHE A 71 8.70 -18.94 2.26
C PHE A 71 8.22 -19.61 3.54
N LYS A 72 7.43 -20.68 3.37
CA LYS A 72 6.92 -21.49 4.47
C LYS A 72 7.51 -22.90 4.42
N TYR A 73 8.13 -23.33 5.49
CA TYR A 73 8.69 -24.69 5.56
C TYR A 73 7.68 -25.66 6.14
N GLU A 74 7.29 -26.63 5.34
CA GLU A 74 6.26 -27.60 5.75
C GLU A 74 6.46 -28.98 5.12
N LYS A 75 5.68 -29.96 5.61
CA LYS A 75 5.68 -31.31 5.07
C LYS A 75 4.98 -31.32 3.70
N GLN A 76 5.65 -31.86 2.70
CA GLN A 76 5.17 -32.02 1.34
C GLN A 76 5.08 -33.51 0.97
N LYS A 77 4.57 -33.83 -0.24
CA LYS A 77 4.45 -35.19 -0.73
C LYS A 77 5.80 -35.96 -0.78
N LYS A 78 6.89 -35.25 -1.05
CA LYS A 78 8.26 -35.80 -1.17
C LYS A 78 9.13 -35.55 0.07
N GLY A 79 8.54 -35.27 1.23
CA GLY A 79 9.26 -34.94 2.45
C GLY A 79 9.06 -33.50 2.89
N TYR A 80 9.99 -32.95 3.67
CA TYR A 80 9.93 -31.54 4.09
C TYR A 80 10.61 -30.64 3.07
N GLY A 81 10.02 -29.49 2.80
CA GLY A 81 10.56 -28.47 1.88
C GLY A 81 9.93 -27.12 2.12
N TYR A 82 10.22 -26.17 1.23
CA TYR A 82 9.57 -24.86 1.27
C TYR A 82 8.40 -24.82 0.29
N VAL A 83 7.34 -24.14 0.71
CA VAL A 83 6.30 -23.64 -0.18
C VAL A 83 6.57 -22.13 -0.33
N ALA A 84 6.73 -21.67 -1.56
CA ALA A 84 6.96 -20.27 -1.89
C ALA A 84 5.68 -19.65 -2.44
N TYR A 85 5.34 -18.48 -1.94
CA TYR A 85 4.16 -17.69 -2.33
C TYR A 85 4.64 -16.35 -2.92
N PRO A 86 4.88 -16.26 -4.24
CA PRO A 86 5.34 -15.05 -4.89
C PRO A 86 4.19 -14.10 -5.22
N PHE A 87 4.27 -12.88 -4.73
CA PHE A 87 3.35 -11.77 -5.01
C PHE A 87 4.07 -10.69 -5.79
N ASN A 88 3.45 -10.18 -6.87
CA ASN A 88 3.99 -9.10 -7.68
C ASN A 88 3.01 -7.93 -7.73
N PHE A 89 3.37 -6.80 -7.12
CA PHE A 89 2.53 -5.62 -6.98
C PHE A 89 3.03 -4.49 -7.86
N TYR A 90 2.20 -4.01 -8.79
CA TYR A 90 2.43 -2.72 -9.44
C TYR A 90 2.04 -1.60 -8.49
N VAL A 91 2.94 -0.65 -8.29
CA VAL A 91 2.77 0.46 -7.33
C VAL A 91 2.82 1.78 -8.07
N PHE A 92 1.81 2.61 -7.89
CA PHE A 92 1.75 3.92 -8.52
C PHE A 92 1.10 4.96 -7.60
N PRO A 93 1.66 6.17 -7.43
CA PRO A 93 1.13 7.22 -6.54
C PRO A 93 -0.19 7.79 -7.09
N ARG A 94 -1.25 7.03 -6.95
CA ARG A 94 -2.57 7.38 -7.44
C ARG A 94 -3.30 8.21 -6.38
N PRO A 95 -3.78 9.43 -6.70
CA PRO A 95 -4.61 10.18 -5.78
C PRO A 95 -5.97 9.49 -5.62
N SER A 96 -6.04 8.52 -4.71
CA SER A 96 -7.24 7.73 -4.43
C SER A 96 -8.38 8.55 -3.80
N MET A 97 -8.04 9.70 -3.23
CA MET A 97 -9.00 10.65 -2.65
C MET A 97 -8.52 12.10 -2.83
N ARG A 98 -9.44 13.07 -2.71
CA ARG A 98 -9.17 14.50 -2.91
C ARG A 98 -8.07 15.07 -2.01
N ALA A 99 -7.86 14.47 -0.84
CA ALA A 99 -6.86 14.90 0.13
C ALA A 99 -5.50 14.20 -0.06
N ALA A 100 -5.41 13.21 -0.98
CA ALA A 100 -4.16 12.53 -1.26
C ALA A 100 -3.16 13.50 -1.93
N PRO A 101 -1.85 13.38 -1.62
CA PRO A 101 -0.83 14.18 -2.28
C PRO A 101 -0.80 13.95 -3.80
N ASP A 102 -0.61 15.03 -4.55
CA ASP A 102 -0.31 14.97 -5.99
C ASP A 102 1.21 14.91 -6.16
N GLN A 103 1.74 13.70 -6.30
CA GLN A 103 3.17 13.44 -6.27
C GLN A 103 3.81 13.64 -7.66
N ARG A 104 4.96 14.35 -7.71
CA ARG A 104 5.82 14.46 -8.88
C ARG A 104 7.00 13.51 -8.72
N PHE A 105 7.46 12.91 -9.83
CA PHE A 105 8.57 11.97 -9.80
C PHE A 105 9.36 12.02 -11.11
N LEU A 106 10.61 11.53 -11.06
CA LEU A 106 11.49 11.41 -12.21
C LEU A 106 11.42 10.02 -12.83
N CYS A 107 11.71 9.97 -14.13
CA CYS A 107 11.96 8.73 -14.88
C CYS A 107 13.31 8.83 -15.58
N GLN A 108 14.15 7.82 -15.40
CA GLN A 108 15.42 7.68 -16.11
C GLN A 108 15.19 6.85 -17.38
N SER A 109 15.47 7.42 -18.55
CA SER A 109 15.15 6.78 -19.84
C SER A 109 15.79 5.40 -19.99
N SER A 110 17.03 5.21 -19.55
CA SER A 110 17.72 3.92 -19.59
C SER A 110 17.06 2.86 -18.70
N SER A 111 16.55 3.25 -17.52
CA SER A 111 15.82 2.33 -16.64
C SER A 111 14.47 1.95 -17.22
N ILE A 112 13.77 2.90 -17.83
CA ILE A 112 12.49 2.62 -18.51
C ILE A 112 12.71 1.69 -19.71
N ASP A 113 13.71 1.96 -20.56
CA ASP A 113 14.05 1.12 -21.71
C ASP A 113 14.44 -0.31 -21.29
N PHE A 114 15.25 -0.41 -20.22
CA PHE A 114 15.60 -1.68 -19.61
C PHE A 114 14.36 -2.48 -19.16
N LEU A 115 13.44 -1.87 -18.43
CA LEU A 115 12.21 -2.53 -17.98
C LEU A 115 11.30 -2.94 -19.16
N VAL A 116 11.17 -2.09 -20.18
CA VAL A 116 10.43 -2.43 -21.42
C VAL A 116 11.02 -3.65 -22.10
N SER A 117 12.35 -3.69 -22.24
CA SER A 117 13.06 -4.82 -22.91
C SER A 117 12.89 -6.15 -22.16
N HIS A 118 12.61 -6.09 -20.84
CA HIS A 118 12.34 -7.26 -20.00
C HIS A 118 10.84 -7.53 -19.78
N GLY A 119 9.98 -6.85 -20.55
CA GLY A 119 8.54 -7.14 -20.59
C GLY A 119 7.72 -6.51 -19.47
N PHE A 120 8.22 -5.45 -18.84
CA PHE A 120 7.44 -4.68 -17.86
C PHE A 120 6.24 -3.99 -18.54
N ASP A 121 5.06 -4.15 -17.98
CA ASP A 121 3.81 -3.59 -18.54
C ASP A 121 3.49 -2.22 -17.91
N PHE A 122 3.98 -1.14 -18.55
CA PHE A 122 3.70 0.23 -18.11
C PHE A 122 2.21 0.61 -18.23
N ASN A 123 1.47 0.04 -19.18
CA ASN A 123 0.02 0.26 -19.25
C ASN A 123 -0.65 -0.25 -17.99
N LYS A 124 -0.26 -1.45 -17.56
CA LYS A 124 -0.78 -2.05 -16.33
C LYS A 124 -0.41 -1.22 -15.10
N LEU A 125 0.81 -0.70 -15.02
CA LEU A 125 1.25 0.22 -13.96
C LEU A 125 0.30 1.43 -13.87
N PHE A 126 0.08 2.13 -14.99
CA PHE A 126 -0.71 3.36 -14.99
C PHE A 126 -2.22 3.13 -14.82
N TYR A 127 -2.76 2.03 -15.36
CA TYR A 127 -4.20 1.74 -15.24
C TYR A 127 -4.58 1.01 -13.95
N LYS A 128 -3.71 0.19 -13.39
CA LYS A 128 -4.03 -0.76 -12.31
C LYS A 128 -3.04 -0.72 -11.14
N GLY A 129 -2.04 0.15 -11.19
CA GLY A 129 -1.08 0.30 -10.08
C GLY A 129 -1.79 0.63 -8.77
N ILE A 130 -1.36 -0.02 -7.70
CA ILE A 130 -1.90 0.15 -6.36
C ILE A 130 -1.37 1.46 -5.80
N GLY A 131 -2.30 2.31 -5.32
CA GLY A 131 -1.94 3.55 -4.65
C GLY A 131 -1.36 3.32 -3.26
N TYR A 132 -0.95 4.43 -2.64
CA TYR A 132 -0.50 4.41 -1.24
C TYR A 132 -0.72 5.77 -0.58
N LEU A 133 -0.86 5.73 0.74
CA LEU A 133 -0.71 6.87 1.63
C LEU A 133 0.34 6.50 2.67
N THR A 134 1.29 7.40 2.91
CA THR A 134 2.23 7.22 4.01
C THR A 134 1.49 7.20 5.35
N ALA A 135 2.09 6.67 6.40
CA ALA A 135 1.48 6.68 7.73
C ALA A 135 1.15 8.12 8.19
N VAL A 136 2.00 9.08 7.84
CA VAL A 136 1.80 10.50 8.13
C VAL A 136 0.62 11.07 7.36
N ASP A 137 0.53 10.78 6.05
CA ASP A 137 -0.59 11.25 5.23
C ASP A 137 -1.91 10.60 5.66
N ASN A 138 -1.90 9.30 6.00
CA ASN A 138 -3.08 8.61 6.51
C ASN A 138 -3.60 9.27 7.80
N MET A 139 -2.70 9.52 8.78
CA MET A 139 -3.09 10.23 10.01
C MET A 139 -3.65 11.63 9.71
N ARG A 140 -2.97 12.41 8.87
CA ARG A 140 -3.42 13.76 8.49
C ARG A 140 -4.80 13.74 7.84
N VAL A 141 -5.05 12.80 6.93
CA VAL A 141 -6.34 12.70 6.25
C VAL A 141 -7.44 12.26 7.23
N LYS A 142 -7.14 11.30 8.13
CA LYS A 142 -8.07 10.91 9.21
C LYS A 142 -8.42 12.07 10.12
N GLU A 143 -7.43 12.84 10.55
CA GLU A 143 -7.68 14.04 11.37
C GLU A 143 -8.56 15.05 10.63
N MET A 144 -8.33 15.29 9.33
CA MET A 144 -9.18 16.17 8.53
C MET A 144 -10.62 15.64 8.41
N VAL A 145 -10.80 14.33 8.24
CA VAL A 145 -12.11 13.69 8.22
C VAL A 145 -12.82 13.88 9.58
N GLN A 146 -12.15 13.58 10.67
CA GLN A 146 -12.69 13.72 12.02
C GLN A 146 -13.03 15.18 12.37
N GLN A 147 -12.15 16.12 12.07
CA GLN A 147 -12.38 17.56 12.29
C GLN A 147 -13.58 18.06 11.49
N ARG A 148 -13.72 17.63 10.24
CA ARG A 148 -14.87 17.96 9.42
C ARG A 148 -16.16 17.43 10.04
N HIS A 149 -16.20 16.18 10.49
CA HIS A 149 -17.38 15.60 11.17
C HIS A 149 -17.68 16.31 12.49
N ALA A 150 -16.67 16.60 13.32
CA ALA A 150 -16.85 17.36 14.56
C ALA A 150 -17.41 18.79 14.33
N GLN A 151 -16.96 19.46 13.26
CA GLN A 151 -17.53 20.77 12.86
C GLN A 151 -18.99 20.64 12.43
N TYR A 152 -19.37 19.54 11.78
CA TYR A 152 -20.78 19.30 11.42
C TYR A 152 -21.66 19.01 12.65
N GLU A 153 -21.13 18.29 13.65
CA GLU A 153 -21.85 18.04 14.91
C GLU A 153 -21.94 19.31 15.77
N GLY A 154 -20.85 20.08 15.87
CA GLY A 154 -20.81 21.34 16.64
C GLY A 154 -21.59 22.48 15.97
N ASN A 155 -21.68 22.49 14.65
CA ASN A 155 -22.47 23.42 13.85
C ASN A 155 -23.79 22.81 13.38
N ALA A 156 -24.49 22.06 14.24
CA ALA A 156 -25.84 21.56 13.93
C ALA A 156 -26.83 22.67 13.51
N SER A 157 -26.38 23.92 13.58
CA SER A 157 -27.16 25.12 13.21
C SER A 157 -26.91 25.66 11.80
N LEU A 158 -25.77 25.41 11.14
CA LEU A 158 -25.52 26.06 9.83
C LEU A 158 -24.55 25.25 8.95
N LEU A 159 -25.04 24.82 7.80
CA LEU A 159 -24.32 24.42 6.59
C LEU A 159 -23.85 22.95 6.42
N SER A 160 -24.63 22.26 5.91
CA SER A 160 -24.91 21.30 4.86
C SER A 160 -23.84 20.99 3.80
N ASP A 161 -23.72 19.67 3.57
CA ASP A 161 -23.31 18.93 2.38
C ASP A 161 -23.35 19.69 1.05
N CYS A 162 -22.29 20.41 0.77
CA CYS A 162 -21.85 20.63 -0.61
C CYS A 162 -20.44 20.10 -0.73
N SER A 163 -20.20 19.24 -1.70
CA SER A 163 -18.88 18.69 -2.03
C SER A 163 -17.77 19.70 -1.75
N PRO A 164 -16.80 19.41 -0.89
CA PRO A 164 -15.80 20.37 -0.48
C PRO A 164 -14.91 20.75 -1.68
N ASN A 165 -14.96 22.01 -2.10
CA ASN A 165 -13.86 22.61 -2.83
C ASN A 165 -12.75 22.90 -1.84
N PHE A 166 -11.67 22.17 -1.90
CA PHE A 166 -10.56 22.11 -0.94
C PHE A 166 -9.68 23.39 -0.89
N ASN A 167 -9.95 24.40 -1.69
CA ASN A 167 -9.09 25.59 -1.83
C ASN A 167 -9.70 26.90 -1.31
N SER A 168 -10.58 26.86 -0.31
CA SER A 168 -11.04 28.12 0.30
C SER A 168 -10.89 28.06 1.82
N PRO A 169 -10.23 29.06 2.46
CA PRO A 169 -10.24 29.17 3.90
C PRO A 169 -11.68 29.28 4.40
N SER A 170 -11.97 28.60 5.50
CA SER A 170 -13.28 28.53 6.12
C SER A 170 -13.75 29.91 6.63
N THR A 171 -14.31 30.68 5.74
CA THR A 171 -15.24 31.73 6.16
C THR A 171 -16.61 31.08 6.25
N ALA A 172 -17.23 31.10 7.41
CA ALA A 172 -18.60 30.67 7.64
C ALA A 172 -19.50 31.35 6.58
N LYS A 173 -19.83 30.60 5.51
CA LYS A 173 -20.64 31.15 4.43
C LYS A 173 -22.04 31.40 4.98
N ARG A 174 -22.47 32.66 4.98
CA ARG A 174 -23.86 33.04 5.32
C ARG A 174 -24.84 32.20 4.51
N PRO A 175 -26.03 31.87 5.06
CA PRO A 175 -27.08 31.23 4.27
C PRO A 175 -27.27 31.99 2.97
N VAL A 176 -27.37 31.28 1.86
CA VAL A 176 -27.61 31.89 0.55
C VAL A 176 -29.09 32.24 0.48
N ASP A 177 -29.43 33.49 0.24
CA ASP A 177 -30.82 33.88 -0.04
C ASP A 177 -31.31 33.12 -1.25
N VAL A 178 -32.56 32.60 -1.17
CA VAL A 178 -33.18 31.88 -2.28
C VAL A 178 -33.49 32.86 -3.42
N PRO A 179 -32.85 32.75 -4.57
CA PRO A 179 -33.14 33.64 -5.71
C PRO A 179 -34.60 33.47 -6.16
N GLU A 180 -35.18 34.57 -6.70
CA GLU A 180 -36.59 34.58 -7.15
C GLU A 180 -36.90 33.43 -8.11
N GLU A 181 -36.00 33.11 -9.03
CA GLU A 181 -36.15 32.04 -10.02
C GLU A 181 -36.28 30.64 -9.40
N HIS A 182 -35.75 30.42 -8.18
CA HIS A 182 -35.78 29.15 -7.49
C HIS A 182 -36.85 29.09 -6.36
N LYS A 183 -37.51 30.21 -6.05
CA LYS A 183 -38.54 30.23 -5.00
C LYS A 183 -39.68 29.24 -5.25
N PRO A 184 -40.28 29.17 -6.47
CA PRO A 184 -41.40 28.25 -6.73
C PRO A 184 -41.00 26.78 -6.47
N PHE A 185 -39.77 26.41 -6.87
CA PHE A 185 -39.22 25.05 -6.63
C PHE A 185 -39.06 24.77 -5.12
N ILE A 186 -38.47 25.72 -4.39
CA ILE A 186 -38.22 25.55 -2.95
C ILE A 186 -39.54 25.54 -2.18
N ASP A 187 -40.53 26.34 -2.58
CA ASP A 187 -41.87 26.37 -1.93
C ASP A 187 -42.60 25.04 -2.15
N ASP A 188 -42.54 24.46 -3.36
CA ASP A 188 -43.09 23.12 -3.63
C ASP A 188 -42.44 22.06 -2.77
N VAL A 189 -41.11 22.04 -2.70
CA VAL A 189 -40.35 21.10 -1.84
C VAL A 189 -40.75 21.28 -0.39
N CYS A 190 -40.85 22.50 0.12
CA CYS A 190 -41.28 22.77 1.50
C CYS A 190 -42.72 22.28 1.79
N LYS A 191 -43.63 22.46 0.84
CA LYS A 191 -45.00 21.95 0.96
C LYS A 191 -45.01 20.43 1.05
N ARG A 192 -44.33 19.73 0.14
CA ARG A 192 -44.22 18.26 0.14
C ARG A 192 -43.59 17.72 1.42
N VAL A 193 -42.52 18.37 1.92
CA VAL A 193 -41.89 18.00 3.20
C VAL A 193 -42.82 18.28 4.39
N GLY A 194 -43.59 19.37 4.35
CA GLY A 194 -44.62 19.66 5.35
C GLY A 194 -45.74 18.58 5.39
N GLU A 195 -46.22 18.16 4.22
CA GLU A 195 -47.20 17.07 4.10
C GLU A 195 -46.59 15.73 4.59
N PHE A 196 -45.33 15.46 4.22
CA PHE A 196 -44.61 14.28 4.71
C PHE A 196 -44.48 14.29 6.24
N THR A 197 -44.15 15.42 6.88
CA THR A 197 -44.05 15.49 8.35
C THR A 197 -45.35 15.31 9.06
N ALA A 198 -46.48 15.64 8.44
CA ALA A 198 -47.84 15.44 8.98
C ALA A 198 -48.38 14.02 8.69
N GLY A 199 -47.88 13.32 7.70
CA GLY A 199 -48.29 11.99 7.29
C GLY A 199 -47.64 10.87 8.14
N THR A 200 -47.71 9.63 7.66
CA THR A 200 -47.19 8.42 8.30
C THR A 200 -46.08 7.75 7.50
N ASP A 201 -45.75 8.30 6.33
CA ASP A 201 -44.74 7.73 5.43
C ASP A 201 -43.35 7.72 6.08
N GLU A 202 -42.52 6.71 5.77
CA GLU A 202 -41.17 6.56 6.30
C GLU A 202 -40.17 7.36 5.50
N GLU A 203 -40.37 7.50 4.18
CA GLU A 203 -39.48 8.26 3.30
C GLU A 203 -40.23 9.07 2.25
N LEU A 204 -39.66 10.21 1.87
CA LEU A 204 -40.11 11.07 0.77
C LEU A 204 -38.97 11.23 -0.25
N LYS A 205 -39.21 10.84 -1.51
CA LYS A 205 -38.32 11.10 -2.63
C LYS A 205 -38.70 12.40 -3.31
N LEU A 206 -37.73 13.32 -3.41
CA LEU A 206 -37.89 14.56 -4.15
C LEU A 206 -37.49 14.36 -5.60
N GLU A 207 -37.94 15.26 -6.48
CA GLU A 207 -37.57 15.23 -7.88
C GLU A 207 -36.06 15.44 -8.07
N PRO A 208 -35.45 14.86 -9.15
CA PRO A 208 -34.08 15.14 -9.51
C PRO A 208 -33.83 16.66 -9.69
N CYS A 209 -32.71 17.13 -9.15
CA CYS A 209 -32.43 18.57 -9.16
C CYS A 209 -30.92 18.85 -9.26
N THR A 210 -30.59 20.05 -9.68
CA THR A 210 -29.21 20.53 -9.86
C THR A 210 -28.45 20.60 -8.52
N GLY A 211 -27.11 20.63 -8.56
CA GLY A 211 -26.28 20.79 -7.37
C GLY A 211 -26.61 22.05 -6.56
N TYR A 212 -26.94 23.13 -7.25
CA TYR A 212 -27.33 24.38 -6.63
C TYR A 212 -28.71 24.30 -5.95
N GLN A 213 -29.70 23.73 -6.63
CA GLN A 213 -31.02 23.48 -6.04
C GLN A 213 -30.96 22.56 -4.82
N ARG A 214 -30.15 21.48 -4.86
CA ARG A 214 -29.94 20.62 -3.68
C ARG A 214 -29.39 21.42 -2.50
N LYS A 215 -28.42 22.30 -2.72
CA LYS A 215 -27.90 23.17 -1.68
C LYS A 215 -29.00 24.02 -1.03
N LEU A 216 -29.85 24.65 -1.84
CA LEU A 216 -30.96 25.45 -1.35
C LEU A 216 -31.98 24.61 -0.56
N VAL A 217 -32.30 23.38 -1.04
CA VAL A 217 -33.20 22.45 -0.34
C VAL A 217 -32.62 22.07 1.02
N TYR A 218 -31.37 21.64 1.07
CA TYR A 218 -30.73 21.27 2.35
C TYR A 218 -30.76 22.44 3.35
N GLN A 219 -30.40 23.64 2.91
CA GLN A 219 -30.39 24.83 3.74
C GLN A 219 -31.80 25.18 4.26
N THR A 220 -32.79 25.19 3.39
CA THR A 220 -34.16 25.60 3.73
C THR A 220 -34.84 24.58 4.65
N ILE A 221 -34.73 23.27 4.34
CA ILE A 221 -35.33 22.24 5.15
C ILE A 221 -34.69 22.17 6.55
N LYS A 222 -33.37 22.25 6.66
CA LYS A 222 -32.70 22.31 7.97
C LYS A 222 -33.09 23.53 8.79
N SER A 223 -33.30 24.69 8.14
CA SER A 223 -33.79 25.88 8.83
C SER A 223 -35.20 25.75 9.34
N ARG A 224 -36.12 25.11 8.56
CA ARG A 224 -37.55 24.92 8.92
C ARG A 224 -37.77 23.72 9.84
N HIS A 225 -36.98 22.67 9.70
CA HIS A 225 -37.04 21.42 10.47
C HIS A 225 -35.66 21.06 11.03
N PRO A 226 -35.24 21.71 12.12
CA PRO A 226 -33.91 21.53 12.69
C PRO A 226 -33.69 20.13 13.29
N SER A 227 -34.77 19.38 13.59
CA SER A 227 -34.72 18.04 14.14
C SER A 227 -35.76 17.13 13.50
N GLY A 228 -35.61 15.83 13.64
CA GLY A 228 -36.59 14.83 13.21
C GLY A 228 -36.51 14.41 11.74
N LEU A 229 -35.73 15.09 10.90
CA LEU A 229 -35.54 14.76 9.49
C LEU A 229 -34.05 14.55 9.14
N HIS A 230 -33.82 13.55 8.30
CA HIS A 230 -32.56 13.29 7.66
C HIS A 230 -32.72 13.39 6.14
N LEU A 231 -31.77 14.08 5.49
CA LEU A 231 -31.77 14.28 4.04
C LEU A 231 -30.54 13.58 3.46
N ASP A 232 -30.74 12.68 2.50
CA ASP A 232 -29.70 12.02 1.74
C ASP A 232 -29.78 12.32 0.25
N THR A 233 -28.63 12.45 -0.41
CA THR A 233 -28.58 12.59 -1.87
C THR A 233 -28.30 11.23 -2.51
N HIS A 234 -29.23 10.76 -3.31
CA HIS A 234 -29.11 9.56 -4.12
C HIS A 234 -28.91 9.89 -5.59
N THR A 235 -28.35 8.95 -6.34
CA THR A 235 -28.17 9.05 -7.78
C THR A 235 -29.16 8.10 -8.45
N THR A 236 -29.77 8.52 -9.58
CA THR A 236 -30.63 7.65 -10.39
C THR A 236 -29.86 6.43 -10.91
N GLU A 237 -30.58 5.37 -11.27
CA GLU A 237 -29.98 4.13 -11.82
C GLU A 237 -29.08 4.41 -13.03
N ASP A 238 -29.45 5.39 -13.87
CA ASP A 238 -28.68 5.82 -15.04
C ASP A 238 -27.41 6.63 -14.69
N LYS A 239 -27.14 6.89 -13.39
CA LYS A 239 -26.04 7.72 -12.89
C LYS A 239 -25.98 9.15 -13.47
N LYS A 240 -27.05 9.65 -14.09
CA LYS A 240 -27.08 10.95 -14.75
C LYS A 240 -27.61 12.06 -13.85
N GLU A 241 -28.59 11.74 -13.01
CA GLU A 241 -29.27 12.73 -12.19
C GLU A 241 -29.19 12.38 -10.71
N ARG A 242 -29.36 13.37 -9.84
CA ARG A 242 -29.33 13.21 -8.41
C ARG A 242 -30.59 13.81 -7.78
N PHE A 243 -31.15 13.10 -6.80
CA PHE A 243 -32.34 13.50 -6.06
C PHE A 243 -32.12 13.38 -4.56
N ILE A 244 -32.96 14.05 -3.77
CA ILE A 244 -32.89 14.00 -2.31
C ILE A 244 -34.00 13.06 -1.79
N VAL A 245 -33.61 12.23 -0.82
CA VAL A 245 -34.51 11.41 -0.04
C VAL A 245 -34.61 12.01 1.37
N VAL A 246 -35.79 12.28 1.85
CA VAL A 246 -36.05 12.78 3.20
C VAL A 246 -36.61 11.63 4.03
N ARG A 247 -36.01 11.35 5.19
CA ARG A 247 -36.46 10.31 6.13
C ARG A 247 -36.71 10.90 7.50
N ARG A 248 -37.62 10.30 8.23
CA ARG A 248 -37.78 10.58 9.66
C ARG A 248 -36.69 9.86 10.43
N VAL A 249 -36.07 10.55 11.35
CA VAL A 249 -35.03 9.98 12.21
C VAL A 249 -35.15 10.53 13.62
N THR A 250 -34.91 9.67 14.58
CA THR A 250 -34.71 10.08 15.96
C THR A 250 -33.31 10.69 16.13
N GLU A 251 -33.07 11.42 17.21
CA GLU A 251 -31.74 11.96 17.50
C GLU A 251 -30.68 10.84 17.71
N GLU A 252 -31.13 9.67 18.20
CA GLU A 252 -30.25 8.50 18.37
C GLU A 252 -29.88 7.90 17.01
N GLU A 253 -30.83 7.73 16.10
CA GLU A 253 -30.62 7.26 14.74
C GLU A 253 -29.73 8.22 13.94
N LYS A 254 -29.95 9.53 14.10
CA LYS A 254 -29.12 10.56 13.46
C LYS A 254 -27.66 10.49 13.92
N LYS A 255 -27.43 10.33 15.22
CA LYS A 255 -26.07 10.11 15.76
C LYS A 255 -25.44 8.83 15.22
N LYS A 256 -26.20 7.75 15.18
CA LYS A 256 -25.74 6.47 14.62
C LYS A 256 -25.35 6.61 13.15
N LEU A 257 -26.21 7.21 12.32
CA LEU A 257 -25.92 7.47 10.91
C LEU A 257 -24.66 8.35 10.72
N ALA A 258 -24.47 9.36 11.57
CA ALA A 258 -23.27 10.19 11.52
C ALA A 258 -22.01 9.40 11.88
N GLN A 259 -22.09 8.53 12.90
CA GLN A 259 -21.00 7.63 13.29
C GLN A 259 -20.68 6.60 12.20
N ASP A 260 -21.70 5.96 11.63
CA ASP A 260 -21.55 4.99 10.55
C ASP A 260 -20.88 5.64 9.32
N LYS A 261 -21.29 6.87 8.98
CA LYS A 261 -20.69 7.64 7.89
C LYS A 261 -19.24 8.01 8.19
N LEU A 262 -18.93 8.47 9.42
CA LEU A 262 -17.57 8.75 9.84
C LEU A 262 -16.70 7.49 9.73
N GLN A 263 -17.20 6.36 10.23
CA GLN A 263 -16.44 5.10 10.19
C GLN A 263 -16.19 4.65 8.76
N ALA A 264 -17.20 4.71 7.88
CA ALA A 264 -17.03 4.38 6.46
C ALA A 264 -15.96 5.26 5.78
N GLU A 265 -15.96 6.58 6.05
CA GLU A 265 -14.94 7.47 5.52
C GLU A 265 -13.54 7.19 6.10
N LEU A 266 -13.42 6.78 7.35
CA LEU A 266 -12.15 6.36 7.95
C LEU A 266 -11.65 5.02 7.37
N ASP A 267 -12.56 4.09 7.11
CA ASP A 267 -12.26 2.82 6.45
C ASP A 267 -11.78 3.05 5.00
N ASP A 268 -12.39 3.99 4.26
CA ASP A 268 -11.93 4.41 2.93
C ASP A 268 -10.50 4.98 2.97
N VAL A 269 -10.15 5.74 4.03
CA VAL A 269 -8.77 6.25 4.22
C VAL A 269 -7.80 5.09 4.49
N ASP A 270 -8.19 4.09 5.27
CA ASP A 270 -7.36 2.91 5.52
C ASP A 270 -7.19 2.06 4.25
N GLU A 271 -8.23 1.91 3.44
CA GLU A 271 -8.11 1.26 2.15
C GLU A 271 -7.19 2.01 1.17
N ALA A 272 -7.22 3.36 1.20
CA ALA A 272 -6.37 4.21 0.39
C ALA A 272 -4.87 4.11 0.78
N SER A 273 -4.54 3.56 1.95
CA SER A 273 -3.16 3.22 2.30
C SER A 273 -2.53 2.19 1.35
N GLY A 274 -3.35 1.42 0.64
CA GLY A 274 -2.90 0.58 -0.48
C GLY A 274 -1.71 -0.30 -0.13
N ILE A 275 -0.59 -0.14 -0.88
CA ILE A 275 0.62 -0.97 -0.72
C ILE A 275 1.26 -0.86 0.66
N CYS A 276 1.05 0.24 1.40
CA CYS A 276 1.54 0.39 2.78
C CYS A 276 0.95 -0.69 3.71
N ARG A 277 -0.21 -1.26 3.38
CA ARG A 277 -0.79 -2.41 4.11
C ARG A 277 0.09 -3.66 3.96
N VAL A 278 0.68 -3.89 2.79
CA VAL A 278 1.64 -5.00 2.56
C VAL A 278 2.87 -4.80 3.43
N MET A 279 3.44 -3.57 3.43
CA MET A 279 4.58 -3.22 4.28
C MET A 279 4.28 -3.46 5.76
N LYS A 280 3.11 -3.03 6.22
CA LYS A 280 2.67 -3.23 7.60
C LYS A 280 2.57 -4.72 7.95
N MET A 281 1.98 -5.54 7.09
CA MET A 281 1.87 -7.00 7.30
C MET A 281 3.24 -7.68 7.40
N ILE A 282 4.20 -7.28 6.56
CA ILE A 282 5.58 -7.79 6.63
C ILE A 282 6.22 -7.37 7.95
N ALA A 283 6.12 -6.10 8.34
CA ALA A 283 6.66 -5.57 9.59
C ALA A 283 6.08 -6.30 10.82
N GLU A 284 4.77 -6.43 10.89
CA GLU A 284 4.05 -7.09 12.00
C GLU A 284 4.33 -8.59 12.09
N SER A 285 4.74 -9.23 10.99
CA SER A 285 5.11 -10.64 10.99
C SER A 285 6.35 -10.94 11.86
N GLY A 286 7.23 -9.94 12.07
CA GLY A 286 8.50 -10.08 12.80
C GLY A 286 9.48 -11.09 12.18
N LYS A 287 9.26 -11.48 10.92
CA LYS A 287 10.09 -12.45 10.22
C LYS A 287 11.35 -11.82 9.66
N VAL A 288 12.34 -12.65 9.36
CA VAL A 288 13.52 -12.20 8.62
C VAL A 288 13.08 -11.78 7.22
N VAL A 289 13.42 -10.55 6.84
CA VAL A 289 13.23 -10.04 5.48
C VAL A 289 14.57 -10.16 4.75
N VAL A 290 14.53 -10.81 3.61
CA VAL A 290 15.71 -11.13 2.80
C VAL A 290 15.64 -10.35 1.49
N GLY A 291 16.73 -9.70 1.12
CA GLY A 291 16.89 -9.06 -0.18
C GLY A 291 18.23 -9.39 -0.82
N HIS A 292 18.46 -8.84 -1.99
CA HIS A 292 19.74 -8.94 -2.69
C HIS A 292 20.23 -7.57 -3.12
N ASN A 293 21.32 -7.06 -2.55
CA ASN A 293 21.80 -5.69 -2.78
C ASN A 293 20.73 -4.64 -2.43
N MET A 294 19.98 -4.90 -1.37
CA MET A 294 18.68 -4.31 -1.05
C MET A 294 18.72 -2.89 -0.45
N MET A 295 19.88 -2.24 -0.39
CA MET A 295 19.97 -0.89 0.21
C MET A 295 19.07 0.11 -0.52
N LEU A 296 19.02 0.04 -1.84
CA LEU A 296 18.19 0.91 -2.66
C LEU A 296 16.69 0.62 -2.45
N ASP A 297 16.31 -0.67 -2.42
CA ASP A 297 14.95 -1.09 -2.13
C ASP A 297 14.47 -0.54 -0.79
N VAL A 298 15.27 -0.70 0.26
CA VAL A 298 14.96 -0.21 1.60
C VAL A 298 14.84 1.32 1.63
N ILE A 299 15.75 2.05 0.96
CA ILE A 299 15.68 3.51 0.86
C ILE A 299 14.36 3.95 0.21
N HIS A 300 14.01 3.36 -0.94
CA HIS A 300 12.76 3.70 -1.64
C HIS A 300 11.54 3.32 -0.83
N MET A 301 11.50 2.11 -0.25
CA MET A 301 10.38 1.66 0.56
C MET A 301 10.17 2.56 1.79
N MET A 302 11.24 2.94 2.49
CA MET A 302 11.14 3.85 3.64
C MET A 302 10.72 5.24 3.20
N HIS A 303 11.32 5.81 2.15
CA HIS A 303 10.96 7.14 1.65
C HIS A 303 9.52 7.19 1.15
N GLN A 304 9.16 6.27 0.29
CA GLN A 304 7.88 6.29 -0.44
C GLN A 304 6.68 5.90 0.43
N PHE A 305 6.87 4.98 1.40
CA PHE A 305 5.75 4.41 2.17
C PHE A 305 5.70 4.86 3.63
N THR A 306 6.80 5.37 4.19
CA THR A 306 6.79 5.86 5.57
C THR A 306 6.92 7.38 5.65
N GLY A 307 7.73 8.00 4.79
CA GLY A 307 7.90 9.45 4.74
C GLY A 307 9.35 9.88 4.55
N PRO A 308 9.68 11.15 4.83
CA PRO A 308 11.03 11.68 4.64
C PRO A 308 12.10 10.88 5.37
N LEU A 309 13.22 10.64 4.71
CA LEU A 309 14.36 9.92 5.28
C LEU A 309 15.13 10.80 6.28
N PRO A 310 15.64 10.24 7.37
CA PRO A 310 16.51 10.94 8.31
C PRO A 310 17.78 11.46 7.68
N ASP A 311 18.45 12.39 8.35
CA ASP A 311 19.69 12.98 7.82
C ASP A 311 20.91 12.09 8.01
N THR A 312 20.93 11.25 9.02
CA THR A 312 22.08 10.39 9.32
C THR A 312 21.78 8.91 9.06
N LEU A 313 22.80 8.15 8.65
CA LEU A 313 22.71 6.70 8.49
C LEU A 313 22.28 6.00 9.80
N VAL A 314 22.70 6.53 10.96
CA VAL A 314 22.35 5.94 12.27
C VAL A 314 20.86 6.03 12.53
N GLU A 315 20.27 7.20 12.30
CA GLU A 315 18.83 7.41 12.43
C GLU A 315 18.06 6.60 11.39
N PHE A 316 18.57 6.52 10.15
CA PHE A 316 18.00 5.68 9.11
C PHE A 316 17.97 4.20 9.52
N LYS A 317 19.09 3.68 10.03
CA LYS A 317 19.15 2.30 10.55
C LYS A 317 18.15 2.08 11.70
N SER A 318 17.99 3.06 12.58
CA SER A 318 17.01 3.00 13.66
C SER A 318 15.58 2.99 13.13
N MET A 319 15.26 3.86 12.15
CA MET A 319 13.97 3.90 11.47
C MET A 319 13.66 2.57 10.76
N VAL A 320 14.61 2.03 10.02
CA VAL A 320 14.48 0.74 9.34
C VAL A 320 14.27 -0.38 10.36
N GLY A 321 15.00 -0.38 11.47
CA GLY A 321 14.87 -1.36 12.55
C GLY A 321 13.50 -1.35 13.24
N CYS A 322 12.80 -0.21 13.25
CA CYS A 322 11.42 -0.13 13.75
C CYS A 322 10.42 -0.82 12.81
N VAL A 323 10.69 -0.84 11.50
CA VAL A 323 9.82 -1.48 10.49
C VAL A 323 10.25 -2.93 10.25
N PHE A 324 11.54 -3.16 10.05
CA PHE A 324 12.13 -4.46 9.77
C PHE A 324 13.16 -4.80 10.83
N SER A 325 12.75 -5.54 11.85
CA SER A 325 13.64 -5.91 12.96
C SER A 325 14.81 -6.81 12.54
N ARG A 326 14.66 -7.57 11.45
CA ARG A 326 15.63 -8.54 10.97
C ARG A 326 15.76 -8.50 9.46
N LEU A 327 16.73 -7.76 8.95
CA LEU A 327 17.09 -7.70 7.52
C LEU A 327 18.32 -8.55 7.22
N LEU A 328 18.31 -9.23 6.07
CA LEU A 328 19.42 -9.99 5.55
C LEU A 328 19.61 -9.71 4.06
N ASP A 329 20.82 -9.34 3.68
CA ASP A 329 21.20 -9.16 2.28
C ASP A 329 22.04 -10.35 1.79
N THR A 330 21.55 -11.07 0.78
CA THR A 330 22.22 -12.25 0.24
C THR A 330 23.54 -11.91 -0.46
N LYS A 331 23.70 -10.70 -1.01
CA LYS A 331 24.97 -10.23 -1.56
C LYS A 331 25.99 -9.99 -0.46
N VAL A 332 25.59 -9.39 0.66
CA VAL A 332 26.45 -9.22 1.83
C VAL A 332 26.81 -10.58 2.42
N MET A 333 25.85 -11.49 2.51
CA MET A 333 26.07 -12.86 2.98
C MET A 333 27.11 -13.58 2.09
N ALA A 334 26.96 -13.50 0.75
CA ALA A 334 27.86 -14.11 -0.21
C ALA A 334 29.30 -13.53 -0.14
N ASN A 335 29.44 -12.26 0.21
CA ASN A 335 30.72 -11.59 0.39
C ASN A 335 31.35 -11.78 1.79
N THR A 336 30.72 -12.56 2.66
CA THR A 336 31.17 -12.82 4.04
C THR A 336 31.60 -14.28 4.20
N GLN A 337 32.57 -14.57 5.08
CA GLN A 337 32.94 -15.96 5.36
C GLN A 337 31.77 -16.76 5.95
N PRO A 338 31.59 -18.03 5.57
CA PRO A 338 32.48 -18.86 4.74
C PRO A 338 32.20 -18.79 3.23
N PHE A 339 31.34 -17.89 2.75
CA PHE A 339 30.86 -17.85 1.37
C PHE A 339 31.79 -17.11 0.41
N LYS A 340 32.55 -16.13 0.91
CA LYS A 340 33.36 -15.20 0.08
C LYS A 340 34.27 -15.88 -0.96
N GLU A 341 34.82 -17.05 -0.62
CA GLU A 341 35.69 -17.79 -1.52
C GLU A 341 34.92 -18.73 -2.47
N LEU A 342 33.63 -18.99 -2.17
CA LEU A 342 32.77 -19.87 -2.95
C LEU A 342 32.02 -19.10 -4.06
N PHE A 343 31.79 -17.80 -3.86
CA PHE A 343 31.09 -16.92 -4.79
C PHE A 343 32.02 -15.85 -5.37
N PRO A 344 32.70 -16.10 -6.49
CA PRO A 344 33.58 -15.11 -7.13
C PRO A 344 32.81 -13.92 -7.72
N ILE A 345 31.59 -14.14 -8.14
CA ILE A 345 30.66 -13.14 -8.64
C ILE A 345 29.38 -13.23 -7.79
N THR A 346 28.88 -12.07 -7.34
CA THR A 346 27.77 -11.99 -6.42
C THR A 346 26.54 -11.28 -7.02
N GLY A 347 26.42 -11.25 -8.36
CA GLY A 347 25.17 -10.90 -9.04
C GLY A 347 24.08 -11.93 -8.74
N LEU A 348 22.82 -11.54 -8.71
CA LEU A 348 21.71 -12.44 -8.29
C LEU A 348 21.64 -13.69 -9.18
N THR A 349 21.76 -13.52 -10.49
CA THR A 349 21.76 -14.61 -11.48
C THR A 349 22.96 -15.56 -11.27
N ASP A 350 24.17 -14.99 -11.08
CA ASP A 350 25.38 -15.78 -10.86
C ASP A 350 25.31 -16.54 -9.54
N LEU A 351 24.80 -15.89 -8.50
CA LEU A 351 24.57 -16.49 -7.19
C LEU A 351 23.60 -17.66 -7.29
N MET A 352 22.50 -17.48 -8.04
CA MET A 352 21.52 -18.50 -8.29
C MET A 352 22.13 -19.71 -9.03
N CYS A 353 22.90 -19.49 -10.11
CA CYS A 353 23.58 -20.55 -10.85
C CYS A 353 24.57 -21.31 -9.94
N LYS A 354 25.34 -20.58 -9.15
CA LYS A 354 26.31 -21.21 -8.24
C LYS A 354 25.65 -22.02 -7.13
N CYS A 355 24.48 -21.66 -6.68
CA CYS A 355 23.69 -22.42 -5.72
C CYS A 355 23.20 -23.79 -6.25
N ASP A 356 23.31 -24.05 -7.58
CA ASP A 356 23.01 -25.36 -8.19
C ASP A 356 24.23 -26.29 -8.25
N GLU A 357 25.42 -25.77 -7.93
CA GLU A 357 26.67 -26.52 -8.00
C GLU A 357 27.12 -26.98 -6.61
N GLU A 358 27.86 -28.10 -6.55
CA GLU A 358 28.56 -28.49 -5.33
C GLU A 358 29.47 -27.35 -4.81
N PRO A 359 29.54 -27.07 -3.52
CA PRO A 359 29.05 -27.91 -2.42
C PRO A 359 27.60 -27.57 -1.96
N PHE A 360 26.90 -26.72 -2.69
CA PHE A 360 25.56 -26.31 -2.34
C PHE A 360 24.53 -27.38 -2.71
N ARG A 361 23.41 -27.36 -1.96
CA ARG A 361 22.22 -28.21 -2.24
C ARG A 361 20.98 -27.41 -2.06
N ARG A 362 20.26 -27.15 -3.16
CA ARG A 362 18.98 -26.47 -3.08
C ARG A 362 17.96 -27.25 -2.25
N PRO A 363 17.22 -26.58 -1.38
CA PRO A 363 16.07 -27.20 -0.75
C PRO A 363 14.98 -27.51 -1.79
N HIS A 364 14.15 -28.49 -1.49
CA HIS A 364 12.95 -28.72 -2.30
C HIS A 364 11.97 -27.55 -2.12
N ILE A 365 11.60 -26.89 -3.21
CA ILE A 365 10.68 -25.73 -3.21
C ILE A 365 9.56 -26.00 -4.19
N VAL A 366 8.32 -25.74 -3.78
CA VAL A 366 7.13 -25.79 -4.61
C VAL A 366 6.40 -24.47 -4.55
N ILE A 367 5.73 -24.10 -5.64
CA ILE A 367 4.81 -22.97 -5.69
C ILE A 367 3.40 -23.52 -5.85
N PRO A 368 2.41 -23.05 -5.06
CA PRO A 368 1.04 -23.52 -5.21
C PRO A 368 0.53 -23.25 -6.65
N PRO A 369 -0.07 -24.25 -7.32
CA PRO A 369 -0.49 -24.11 -8.73
C PRO A 369 -1.68 -23.16 -8.91
N THR A 370 -2.42 -22.92 -7.86
CA THR A 370 -3.55 -21.99 -7.83
C THR A 370 -3.06 -20.61 -7.41
N ASN A 371 -3.38 -19.59 -8.19
CA ASN A 371 -3.13 -18.17 -7.89
C ASN A 371 -1.68 -17.67 -8.03
N PHE A 372 -0.70 -18.51 -8.34
CA PHE A 372 0.70 -18.09 -8.46
C PHE A 372 1.33 -18.54 -9.79
N THR A 373 2.24 -17.71 -10.31
CA THR A 373 3.09 -18.11 -11.43
C THR A 373 4.09 -19.15 -10.95
N ASP A 374 4.18 -20.26 -11.65
CA ASP A 374 5.19 -21.29 -11.36
C ASP A 374 6.59 -20.83 -11.83
N TYR A 375 7.30 -20.15 -10.97
CA TYR A 375 8.67 -19.69 -11.21
C TYR A 375 9.72 -20.80 -11.14
N THR A 376 9.34 -22.01 -10.76
CA THR A 376 10.25 -23.16 -10.82
C THR A 376 10.53 -23.58 -12.28
N VAL A 377 9.62 -23.22 -13.20
CA VAL A 377 9.69 -23.55 -14.64
C VAL A 377 9.82 -22.29 -15.49
N ASN A 378 9.14 -21.20 -15.10
CA ASN A 378 9.09 -19.97 -15.89
C ASN A 378 10.08 -18.94 -15.31
N GLN A 379 11.26 -18.84 -15.91
CA GLN A 379 12.23 -17.81 -15.54
C GLN A 379 11.79 -16.44 -16.07
N LYS A 380 11.75 -15.46 -15.17
CA LYS A 380 11.32 -14.09 -15.46
C LYS A 380 12.21 -13.08 -14.77
N PHE A 381 13.48 -13.09 -15.10
CA PHE A 381 14.42 -12.10 -14.60
C PHE A 381 13.90 -10.68 -14.83
N HIS A 382 14.10 -9.81 -13.85
CA HIS A 382 13.61 -8.43 -13.82
C HIS A 382 12.06 -8.30 -13.75
N GLU A 383 11.41 -9.35 -13.21
CA GLU A 383 10.09 -9.24 -12.61
C GLU A 383 10.29 -9.33 -11.09
N ALA A 384 9.98 -8.29 -10.34
CA ALA A 384 10.35 -8.17 -8.92
C ALA A 384 9.95 -9.41 -8.08
N ALA A 385 8.79 -10.05 -8.35
CA ALA A 385 8.41 -11.26 -7.62
C ALA A 385 9.27 -12.48 -7.98
N TYR A 386 9.77 -12.58 -9.22
CA TYR A 386 10.71 -13.62 -9.59
C TYR A 386 12.07 -13.39 -8.91
N ASP A 387 12.57 -12.16 -8.93
CA ASP A 387 13.85 -11.84 -8.31
C ASP A 387 13.79 -11.99 -6.78
N ALA A 388 12.67 -11.65 -6.14
CA ALA A 388 12.40 -12.00 -4.74
C ALA A 388 12.37 -13.53 -4.51
N TYR A 389 11.77 -14.30 -5.44
CA TYR A 389 11.76 -15.76 -5.35
C TYR A 389 13.18 -16.35 -5.41
N ILE A 390 13.98 -15.99 -6.41
CA ILE A 390 15.36 -16.51 -6.52
C ILE A 390 16.25 -16.03 -5.38
N THR A 391 16.07 -14.82 -4.87
CA THR A 391 16.72 -14.31 -3.67
C THR A 391 16.45 -15.22 -2.46
N GLY A 392 15.20 -15.59 -2.25
CA GLY A 392 14.82 -16.51 -1.18
C GLY A 392 15.36 -17.93 -1.37
N VAL A 393 15.45 -18.42 -2.61
CA VAL A 393 16.09 -19.72 -2.95
C VAL A 393 17.58 -19.69 -2.61
N CYS A 394 18.29 -18.64 -3.00
CA CYS A 394 19.71 -18.45 -2.70
C CYS A 394 19.94 -18.40 -1.18
N PHE A 395 19.15 -17.61 -0.46
CA PHE A 395 19.22 -17.55 1.01
C PHE A 395 19.04 -18.93 1.65
N ALA A 396 17.97 -19.64 1.30
CA ALA A 396 17.68 -20.95 1.88
C ALA A 396 18.78 -21.98 1.59
N THR A 397 19.39 -21.91 0.39
CA THR A 397 20.49 -22.76 -0.03
C THR A 397 21.76 -22.46 0.78
N MET A 398 22.14 -21.19 0.89
CA MET A 398 23.29 -20.76 1.69
C MET A 398 23.10 -21.08 3.18
N ALA A 399 21.91 -20.85 3.72
CA ALA A 399 21.58 -21.19 5.10
C ALA A 399 21.74 -22.72 5.37
N ASN A 400 21.27 -23.54 4.45
CA ASN A 400 21.41 -25.00 4.56
C ASN A 400 22.89 -25.44 4.48
N TYR A 401 23.70 -24.77 3.66
CA TYR A 401 25.14 -25.01 3.61
C TYR A 401 25.80 -24.78 4.97
N LEU A 402 25.43 -23.73 5.70
CA LEU A 402 25.90 -23.52 7.08
C LEU A 402 25.55 -24.68 8.01
N GLY A 403 24.41 -25.31 7.79
CA GLY A 403 23.98 -26.48 8.56
C GLY A 403 24.86 -27.72 8.36
N SER A 404 25.56 -27.83 7.24
CA SER A 404 26.45 -28.94 6.93
C SER A 404 27.67 -29.02 7.87
N PHE A 405 28.07 -27.91 8.47
CA PHE A 405 29.18 -27.81 9.42
C PHE A 405 28.80 -28.20 10.85
N LEU A 406 27.54 -28.42 11.12
CA LEU A 406 27.10 -28.86 12.45
C LEU A 406 27.35 -30.36 12.68
N THR A 407 27.46 -30.75 13.94
CA THR A 407 27.61 -32.17 14.33
C THR A 407 26.43 -32.56 15.23
N PRO A 408 25.48 -33.39 14.77
CA PRO A 408 25.36 -33.93 13.41
C PRO A 408 24.95 -32.83 12.38
N PRO A 409 25.27 -33.01 11.10
CA PRO A 409 24.86 -32.06 10.05
C PRO A 409 23.35 -31.91 9.98
N LYS A 410 22.88 -30.65 9.79
CA LYS A 410 21.47 -30.35 9.66
C LYS A 410 21.17 -29.96 8.21
N PRO A 411 20.22 -30.66 7.55
CA PRO A 411 19.86 -30.35 6.16
C PRO A 411 19.07 -29.03 6.01
N ARG A 412 18.64 -28.47 7.15
CA ARG A 412 17.94 -27.18 7.22
C ARG A 412 18.43 -26.36 8.40
N VAL A 413 18.65 -25.08 8.14
CA VAL A 413 18.91 -24.07 9.17
C VAL A 413 17.71 -23.11 9.24
N SER A 414 17.18 -22.89 10.44
CA SER A 414 16.13 -21.89 10.65
C SER A 414 16.69 -20.49 10.39
N PRO A 415 15.93 -19.58 9.74
CA PRO A 415 16.31 -18.16 9.63
C PRO A 415 16.55 -17.47 10.97
N THR A 416 16.05 -18.05 12.06
CA THR A 416 16.27 -17.57 13.45
C THR A 416 17.43 -18.27 14.17
N SER A 417 18.21 -19.08 13.46
CA SER A 417 19.37 -19.77 14.03
C SER A 417 20.52 -18.81 14.31
N ASN A 418 21.28 -19.07 15.36
CA ASN A 418 22.54 -18.36 15.66
C ASN A 418 23.54 -18.42 14.51
N LEU A 419 23.44 -19.37 13.58
CA LEU A 419 24.26 -19.42 12.37
C LEU A 419 23.92 -18.29 11.37
N ILE A 420 22.73 -17.74 11.43
CA ILE A 420 22.27 -16.65 10.55
C ILE A 420 22.50 -15.27 11.19
N GLU A 421 22.54 -15.20 12.52
CA GLU A 421 22.70 -13.96 13.28
C GLU A 421 23.89 -13.07 12.80
N PRO A 422 25.09 -13.63 12.46
CA PRO A 422 26.21 -12.83 11.97
C PRO A 422 25.94 -12.06 10.66
N PHE A 423 24.92 -12.42 9.90
CA PHE A 423 24.58 -11.82 8.61
C PHE A 423 23.42 -10.81 8.70
N LEU A 424 22.74 -10.76 9.85
CA LEU A 424 21.60 -9.85 10.03
C LEU A 424 22.01 -8.40 10.23
N ASN A 425 21.20 -7.49 9.68
CA ASN A 425 21.29 -6.03 9.89
C ASN A 425 22.66 -5.43 9.57
N LYS A 426 23.33 -5.96 8.54
CA LYS A 426 24.68 -5.52 8.10
C LYS A 426 24.62 -4.40 7.08
#